data_7c332eb0c491f0b5d05837319e7eb177
#
_entry.id   7c332eb0c491f0b5d05837319e7eb177
#
_cell.length_a   1.000
_cell.length_b   1.000
_cell.length_c   1.000
_cell.angle_alpha   90.00
_cell.angle_beta   90.00
_cell.angle_gamma   90.00
#
_symmetry.space_group_name_H-M   'P 1'
#
loop_
_entity.id
_entity.type
_entity.pdbx_description
1 polymer ?
#
loop_
_entity_poly.entity_id
_entity_poly.type
_entity_poly.pdbx_seq_one_letter_code
_entity_poly.pdbx_strand_id
1 'polypeptide(L)'
;MTDFALARRNMVDGQLRPNRVTNTALLAAVSDLPRERFLPEGLRSVAYADDDVRLGNGRFLMEPMVLARLIQALQPQPDDKVLVVASGRGYGAALLSRLAKSVVAVESDAQLAGAADQTIRNLGIVNINQTVAKLEAGAPAEAPYDAILIEGAVHEIPRALLDQLAEGGRLTTVMAAPAGVLGVAQLVVKEGGATSGRPLFDAGTPALPGFAPPPRFAF
;
A
#
# COMPACT_ATOMS: atom_id res chain seq x y z
N MET A 1 9.87 9.89 26.52
CA MET A 1 10.37 9.25 25.28
C MET A 1 9.39 8.16 24.91
N THR A 2 8.84 8.16 23.70
CA THR A 2 7.84 7.16 23.27
C THR A 2 8.50 5.79 23.15
N ASP A 3 7.95 4.77 23.81
CA ASP A 3 8.37 3.37 23.61
C ASP A 3 7.71 2.83 22.34
N PHE A 4 8.39 2.96 21.22
CA PHE A 4 7.90 2.51 19.92
C PHE A 4 7.76 0.98 19.83
N ALA A 5 8.54 0.22 20.58
CA ALA A 5 8.41 -1.23 20.59
C ALA A 5 7.11 -1.66 21.28
N LEU A 6 6.76 -1.01 22.39
CA LEU A 6 5.47 -1.22 23.06
C LEU A 6 4.31 -0.75 22.17
N ALA A 7 4.40 0.45 21.58
CA ALA A 7 3.37 0.98 20.68
C ALA A 7 3.10 0.05 19.49
N ARG A 8 4.15 -0.54 18.91
CA ARG A 8 4.05 -1.51 17.80
C ARG A 8 3.35 -2.79 18.25
N ARG A 9 3.70 -3.35 19.42
CA ARG A 9 2.99 -4.51 19.98
C ARG A 9 1.52 -4.21 20.21
N ASN A 10 1.21 -3.07 20.82
CA ASN A 10 -0.17 -2.65 21.07
C ASN A 10 -0.98 -2.49 19.79
N MET A 11 -0.38 -1.96 18.70
CA MET A 11 -1.00 -1.88 17.37
C MET A 11 -1.32 -3.29 16.83
N VAL A 12 -0.38 -4.24 16.91
CA VAL A 12 -0.60 -5.62 16.45
C VAL A 12 -1.74 -6.27 17.24
N ASP A 13 -1.72 -6.16 18.56
CA ASP A 13 -2.67 -6.88 19.43
C ASP A 13 -4.02 -6.15 19.54
N GLY A 14 -4.05 -4.81 19.48
CA GLY A 14 -5.26 -4.00 19.68
C GLY A 14 -5.92 -3.54 18.39
N GLN A 15 -5.18 -3.44 17.26
CA GLN A 15 -5.74 -2.96 15.98
C GLN A 15 -5.79 -4.05 14.92
N LEU A 16 -4.71 -4.85 14.74
CA LEU A 16 -4.65 -5.79 13.62
C LEU A 16 -5.38 -7.10 13.91
N ARG A 17 -5.05 -7.79 15.00
CA ARG A 17 -5.66 -9.09 15.35
C ARG A 17 -7.18 -9.02 15.53
N PRO A 18 -7.76 -8.02 16.24
CA PRO A 18 -9.22 -7.88 16.37
C PRO A 18 -9.91 -7.61 15.05
N ASN A 19 -9.20 -6.97 14.10
CA ASN A 19 -9.69 -6.66 12.74
C ASN A 19 -9.38 -7.76 11.71
N ARG A 20 -9.23 -9.02 12.18
CA ARG A 20 -9.08 -10.22 11.34
C ARG A 20 -7.79 -10.26 10.49
N VAL A 21 -6.74 -9.59 10.92
CA VAL A 21 -5.40 -9.83 10.36
C VAL A 21 -4.86 -11.09 11.01
N THR A 22 -4.82 -12.18 10.25
CA THR A 22 -4.49 -13.54 10.75
C THR A 22 -3.25 -14.13 10.09
N ASN A 23 -2.76 -13.54 8.98
CA ASN A 23 -1.55 -14.01 8.30
C ASN A 23 -0.33 -13.84 9.22
N THR A 24 0.25 -14.96 9.64
CA THR A 24 1.34 -14.97 10.63
C THR A 24 2.62 -14.34 10.12
N ALA A 25 2.95 -14.51 8.82
CA ALA A 25 4.12 -13.90 8.21
C ALA A 25 3.98 -12.37 8.14
N LEU A 26 2.78 -11.87 7.78
CA LEU A 26 2.49 -10.43 7.79
C LEU A 26 2.56 -9.86 9.22
N LEU A 27 1.97 -10.52 10.20
CA LEU A 27 2.04 -10.09 11.61
C LEU A 27 3.47 -10.06 12.12
N ALA A 28 4.31 -11.03 11.73
CA ALA A 28 5.73 -11.04 12.04
C ALA A 28 6.45 -9.84 11.39
N ALA A 29 6.20 -9.57 10.09
CA ALA A 29 6.78 -8.44 9.38
C ALA A 29 6.39 -7.10 10.03
N VAL A 30 5.11 -6.91 10.39
CA VAL A 30 4.63 -5.71 11.10
C VAL A 30 5.28 -5.57 12.48
N SER A 31 5.49 -6.67 13.20
CA SER A 31 6.13 -6.67 14.52
C SER A 31 7.62 -6.33 14.46
N ASP A 32 8.30 -6.67 13.36
CA ASP A 32 9.73 -6.42 13.15
C ASP A 32 10.01 -5.00 12.63
N LEU A 33 9.24 -4.54 11.62
CA LEU A 33 9.52 -3.29 10.93
C LEU A 33 9.12 -2.06 11.76
N PRO A 34 10.06 -1.11 12.00
CA PRO A 34 9.81 0.10 12.77
C PRO A 34 9.03 1.13 11.94
N ARG A 35 7.69 1.08 11.99
CA ARG A 35 6.79 1.93 11.20
C ARG A 35 7.08 3.43 11.38
N GLU A 36 7.51 3.86 12.58
CA GLU A 36 7.89 5.24 12.89
C GLU A 36 9.07 5.75 12.04
N ARG A 37 9.92 4.85 11.52
CA ARG A 37 11.05 5.26 10.66
C ARG A 37 10.62 5.66 9.24
N PHE A 38 9.41 5.29 8.85
CA PHE A 38 8.82 5.70 7.57
C PHE A 38 8.05 7.02 7.67
N LEU A 39 8.15 7.72 8.80
CA LEU A 39 7.59 9.05 9.00
C LEU A 39 8.69 10.10 9.19
N PRO A 40 8.41 11.38 8.83
CA PRO A 40 9.22 12.50 9.28
C PRO A 40 9.34 12.50 10.80
N GLU A 41 10.44 12.99 11.34
CA GLU A 41 10.73 12.95 12.77
C GLU A 41 9.60 13.54 13.63
N GLY A 42 9.06 14.68 13.21
CA GLY A 42 7.96 15.35 13.93
C GLY A 42 6.64 14.58 13.96
N LEU A 43 6.48 13.54 13.11
CA LEU A 43 5.26 12.71 13.04
C LEU A 43 5.45 11.31 13.64
N ARG A 44 6.64 10.96 14.12
CA ARG A 44 6.92 9.60 14.63
C ARG A 44 6.04 9.20 15.81
N SER A 45 5.66 10.17 16.65
CA SER A 45 4.80 9.92 17.82
C SER A 45 3.40 9.39 17.47
N VAL A 46 2.91 9.67 16.27
CA VAL A 46 1.60 9.20 15.77
C VAL A 46 1.69 8.00 14.83
N ALA A 47 2.86 7.40 14.68
CA ALA A 47 3.09 6.28 13.74
C ALA A 47 2.17 5.08 13.97
N TYR A 48 1.71 4.87 15.18
CA TYR A 48 0.90 3.73 15.61
C TYR A 48 -0.54 4.09 15.95
N ALA A 49 -0.97 5.32 15.57
CA ALA A 49 -2.37 5.70 15.66
C ALA A 49 -3.21 4.85 14.69
N ASP A 50 -4.47 4.60 15.06
CA ASP A 50 -5.46 3.90 14.24
C ASP A 50 -6.10 4.90 13.26
N ASP A 51 -5.26 5.49 12.41
CA ASP A 51 -5.63 6.55 11.46
C ASP A 51 -4.56 6.69 10.37
N ASP A 52 -4.93 7.34 9.27
CA ASP A 52 -4.02 7.74 8.19
C ASP A 52 -3.13 8.91 8.64
N VAL A 53 -1.82 8.80 8.49
CA VAL A 53 -0.87 9.88 8.82
C VAL A 53 -0.48 10.62 7.55
N ARG A 54 -0.80 11.94 7.49
CA ARG A 54 -0.51 12.79 6.33
C ARG A 54 1.00 12.97 6.12
N LEU A 55 1.49 12.66 4.91
CA LEU A 55 2.89 12.83 4.51
C LEU A 55 3.14 14.11 3.70
N GLY A 56 2.09 14.78 3.24
CA GLY A 56 2.14 15.91 2.30
C GLY A 56 1.75 15.50 0.87
N ASN A 57 1.50 16.50 0.02
CA ASN A 57 1.21 16.31 -1.42
C ASN A 57 0.14 15.25 -1.73
N GLY A 58 -0.87 15.13 -0.85
CA GLY A 58 -1.94 14.14 -0.98
C GLY A 58 -1.49 12.69 -0.73
N ARG A 59 -0.35 12.48 -0.09
CA ARG A 59 0.13 11.15 0.34
C ARG A 59 -0.09 10.97 1.83
N PHE A 60 -0.34 9.72 2.19
CA PHE A 60 -0.57 9.30 3.56
C PHE A 60 0.19 8.01 3.85
N LEU A 61 0.64 7.85 5.08
CA LEU A 61 0.93 6.52 5.59
C LEU A 61 -0.40 5.94 6.04
N MET A 62 -0.90 4.94 5.33
CA MET A 62 -2.25 4.37 5.53
C MET A 62 -2.44 3.88 6.97
N GLU A 63 -3.68 3.98 7.46
CA GLU A 63 -4.12 3.33 8.70
C GLU A 63 -3.59 1.89 8.79
N PRO A 64 -3.02 1.46 9.93
CA PRO A 64 -2.38 0.15 10.04
C PRO A 64 -3.29 -1.02 9.68
N MET A 65 -4.55 -0.97 10.14
CA MET A 65 -5.54 -2.02 9.91
C MET A 65 -5.90 -2.13 8.41
N VAL A 66 -6.15 -1.00 7.75
CA VAL A 66 -6.50 -0.98 6.32
C VAL A 66 -5.37 -1.54 5.48
N LEU A 67 -4.13 -1.04 5.67
CA LEU A 67 -2.96 -1.52 4.93
C LEU A 67 -2.72 -3.02 5.14
N ALA A 68 -2.77 -3.49 6.39
CA ALA A 68 -2.53 -4.90 6.69
C ALA A 68 -3.60 -5.82 6.07
N ARG A 69 -4.87 -5.40 6.07
CA ARG A 69 -5.96 -6.16 5.43
C ARG A 69 -5.85 -6.18 3.91
N LEU A 70 -5.42 -5.08 3.27
CA LEU A 70 -5.14 -5.06 1.83
C LEU A 70 -3.99 -6.01 1.48
N ILE A 71 -2.88 -5.96 2.22
CA ILE A 71 -1.74 -6.88 2.01
C ILE A 71 -2.17 -8.34 2.25
N GLN A 72 -2.92 -8.61 3.32
CA GLN A 72 -3.42 -9.97 3.57
C GLN A 72 -4.31 -10.48 2.43
N ALA A 73 -5.16 -9.62 1.85
CA ALA A 73 -6.04 -9.99 0.75
C ALA A 73 -5.30 -10.29 -0.56
N LEU A 74 -4.12 -9.70 -0.76
CA LEU A 74 -3.22 -10.05 -1.87
C LEU A 74 -2.67 -11.47 -1.74
N GLN A 75 -2.61 -12.05 -0.54
CA GLN A 75 -2.01 -13.36 -0.27
C GLN A 75 -0.61 -13.50 -0.90
N PRO A 76 0.33 -12.57 -0.61
CA PRO A 76 1.64 -12.59 -1.25
C PRO A 76 2.36 -13.92 -0.98
N GLN A 77 3.02 -14.45 -2.01
CA GLN A 77 3.80 -15.69 -1.96
C GLN A 77 5.30 -15.39 -1.99
N PRO A 78 6.17 -16.25 -1.43
CA PRO A 78 7.61 -16.03 -1.41
C PRO A 78 8.27 -15.82 -2.78
N ASP A 79 7.68 -16.34 -3.85
CA ASP A 79 8.19 -16.21 -5.22
C ASP A 79 7.57 -15.03 -5.99
N ASP A 80 6.59 -14.32 -5.40
CA ASP A 80 5.87 -13.24 -6.07
C ASP A 80 6.80 -12.04 -6.39
N LYS A 81 6.55 -11.44 -7.54
CA LYS A 81 7.00 -10.11 -7.91
C LYS A 81 5.85 -9.12 -7.67
N VAL A 82 6.07 -8.15 -6.80
CA VAL A 82 5.02 -7.23 -6.35
C VAL A 82 5.26 -5.83 -6.84
N LEU A 83 4.20 -5.14 -7.30
CA LEU A 83 4.20 -3.69 -7.54
C LEU A 83 3.46 -2.98 -6.40
N VAL A 84 4.07 -1.94 -5.86
CA VAL A 84 3.45 -1.01 -4.91
C VAL A 84 3.34 0.36 -5.57
N VAL A 85 2.13 0.85 -5.75
CA VAL A 85 1.83 2.16 -6.35
C VAL A 85 1.47 3.15 -5.26
N ALA A 86 1.97 4.39 -5.36
CA ALA A 86 1.87 5.43 -4.34
C ALA A 86 2.54 5.04 -3.03
N SER A 87 3.74 4.46 -3.13
CA SER A 87 4.48 3.87 -2.01
C SER A 87 4.84 4.86 -0.89
N GLY A 88 4.66 6.16 -1.11
CA GLY A 88 4.93 7.20 -0.13
C GLY A 88 6.36 7.13 0.39
N ARG A 89 6.52 6.88 1.69
CA ARG A 89 7.84 6.67 2.32
C ARG A 89 8.25 5.21 2.44
N GLY A 90 7.53 4.28 1.77
CA GLY A 90 7.95 2.91 1.54
C GLY A 90 7.56 1.88 2.60
N TYR A 91 6.63 2.17 3.52
CA TYR A 91 6.28 1.20 4.58
C TYR A 91 5.59 -0.05 4.04
N GLY A 92 4.58 0.10 3.16
CA GLY A 92 3.91 -1.06 2.55
C GLY A 92 4.85 -1.87 1.65
N ALA A 93 5.74 -1.19 0.91
CA ALA A 93 6.79 -1.86 0.15
C ALA A 93 7.73 -2.66 1.06
N ALA A 94 8.13 -2.10 2.21
CA ALA A 94 8.95 -2.79 3.21
C ALA A 94 8.24 -4.00 3.83
N LEU A 95 6.93 -3.93 4.09
CA LEU A 95 6.15 -5.08 4.55
C LEU A 95 6.13 -6.19 3.48
N LEU A 96 5.83 -5.84 2.23
CA LEU A 96 5.77 -6.79 1.11
C LEU A 96 7.14 -7.39 0.79
N SER A 97 8.24 -6.67 1.01
CA SER A 97 9.60 -7.21 0.84
C SER A 97 9.93 -8.38 1.77
N ARG A 98 9.21 -8.52 2.89
CA ARG A 98 9.34 -9.64 3.83
C ARG A 98 8.49 -10.85 3.43
N LEU A 99 7.57 -10.68 2.47
CA LEU A 99 6.56 -11.67 2.10
C LEU A 99 6.72 -12.17 0.66
N ALA A 100 7.48 -11.45 -0.17
CA ALA A 100 7.61 -11.69 -1.58
C ALA A 100 9.09 -11.72 -2.02
N LYS A 101 9.34 -12.23 -3.21
CA LYS A 101 10.68 -12.32 -3.81
C LYS A 101 11.27 -10.94 -4.09
N SER A 102 10.49 -10.06 -4.70
CA SER A 102 10.92 -8.72 -5.09
C SER A 102 9.75 -7.73 -5.11
N VAL A 103 10.05 -6.48 -4.84
CA VAL A 103 9.08 -5.38 -4.85
C VAL A 103 9.57 -4.27 -5.75
N VAL A 104 8.70 -3.81 -6.65
CA VAL A 104 8.87 -2.55 -7.37
C VAL A 104 7.96 -1.52 -6.71
N ALA A 105 8.53 -0.42 -6.23
CA ALA A 105 7.78 0.62 -5.55
C ALA A 105 7.76 1.90 -6.40
N VAL A 106 6.57 2.38 -6.76
CA VAL A 106 6.38 3.58 -7.58
C VAL A 106 5.82 4.70 -6.72
N GLU A 107 6.51 5.83 -6.75
CA GLU A 107 6.07 7.09 -6.15
C GLU A 107 6.28 8.24 -7.14
N SER A 108 5.34 9.17 -7.22
CA SER A 108 5.46 10.33 -8.11
C SER A 108 6.16 11.52 -7.47
N ASP A 109 6.21 11.57 -6.14
CA ASP A 109 6.93 12.58 -5.39
C ASP A 109 8.38 12.12 -5.14
N ALA A 110 9.33 12.79 -5.80
CA ALA A 110 10.75 12.44 -5.70
C ALA A 110 11.33 12.60 -4.28
N GLN A 111 10.77 13.49 -3.45
CA GLN A 111 11.22 13.68 -2.07
C GLN A 111 10.77 12.50 -1.20
N LEU A 112 9.52 12.05 -1.36
CA LEU A 112 9.03 10.88 -0.66
C LEU A 112 9.77 9.62 -1.10
N ALA A 113 9.97 9.43 -2.40
CA ALA A 113 10.74 8.30 -2.95
C ALA A 113 12.18 8.28 -2.42
N GLY A 114 12.87 9.42 -2.40
CA GLY A 114 14.23 9.53 -1.85
C GLY A 114 14.28 9.22 -0.35
N ALA A 115 13.28 9.67 0.41
CA ALA A 115 13.18 9.37 1.84
C ALA A 115 12.86 7.88 2.10
N ALA A 116 12.03 7.26 1.24
CA ALA A 116 11.76 5.82 1.27
C ALA A 116 13.04 5.03 1.06
N ASP A 117 13.76 5.32 0.00
CA ASP A 117 15.00 4.67 -0.40
C ASP A 117 16.08 4.76 0.70
N GLN A 118 16.23 5.93 1.33
CA GLN A 118 17.13 6.09 2.48
C GLN A 118 16.73 5.21 3.66
N THR A 119 15.43 5.14 3.98
CA THR A 119 14.91 4.33 5.10
C THR A 119 15.10 2.83 4.81
N ILE A 120 14.77 2.39 3.59
CA ILE A 120 14.91 1.02 3.10
C ILE A 120 16.36 0.57 3.21
N ARG A 121 17.32 1.38 2.71
CA ARG A 121 18.77 1.09 2.84
C ARG A 121 19.22 1.01 4.30
N ASN A 122 18.79 1.93 5.15
CA ASN A 122 19.14 1.95 6.57
C ASN A 122 18.58 0.74 7.35
N LEU A 123 17.57 0.06 6.82
CA LEU A 123 16.99 -1.16 7.37
C LEU A 123 17.60 -2.43 6.74
N GLY A 124 18.57 -2.28 5.82
CA GLY A 124 19.21 -3.41 5.14
C GLY A 124 18.29 -4.20 4.20
N ILE A 125 17.21 -3.59 3.71
CA ILE A 125 16.27 -4.22 2.76
C ILE A 125 16.86 -4.08 1.35
N VAL A 126 17.02 -5.19 0.64
CA VAL A 126 17.76 -5.26 -0.64
C VAL A 126 16.89 -5.66 -1.84
N ASN A 127 15.66 -6.10 -1.61
CA ASN A 127 14.76 -6.61 -2.66
C ASN A 127 13.64 -5.63 -3.04
N ILE A 128 13.83 -4.33 -2.80
CA ILE A 128 12.94 -3.26 -3.25
C ILE A 128 13.66 -2.40 -4.30
N ASN A 129 13.03 -2.23 -5.46
CA ASN A 129 13.42 -1.27 -6.49
C ASN A 129 12.48 -0.05 -6.41
N GLN A 130 12.99 1.10 -5.94
CA GLN A 130 12.23 2.34 -5.83
C GLN A 130 12.32 3.13 -7.14
N THR A 131 11.17 3.53 -7.70
CA THR A 131 11.08 4.25 -8.97
C THR A 131 10.24 5.53 -8.82
N VAL A 132 10.69 6.63 -9.41
CA VAL A 132 9.90 7.87 -9.54
C VAL A 132 9.19 7.87 -10.88
N ALA A 133 7.85 7.72 -10.86
CA ALA A 133 7.03 7.68 -12.07
C ALA A 133 5.61 8.15 -11.79
N LYS A 134 4.81 8.34 -12.86
CA LYS A 134 3.38 8.59 -12.73
C LYS A 134 2.69 7.36 -12.14
N LEU A 135 1.87 7.58 -11.11
CA LEU A 135 1.24 6.49 -10.36
C LEU A 135 0.32 5.64 -11.23
N GLU A 136 -0.48 6.30 -12.06
CA GLU A 136 -1.44 5.65 -12.96
C GLU A 136 -0.78 4.78 -14.04
N ALA A 137 0.49 5.02 -14.32
CA ALA A 137 1.28 4.24 -15.28
C ALA A 137 1.90 2.98 -14.68
N GLY A 138 2.10 2.94 -13.36
CA GLY A 138 2.83 1.85 -12.70
C GLY A 138 4.30 1.76 -13.17
N ALA A 139 4.78 0.54 -13.36
CA ALA A 139 6.13 0.25 -13.86
C ALA A 139 6.09 -0.83 -14.95
N PRO A 140 5.59 -0.51 -16.15
CA PRO A 140 5.35 -1.50 -17.21
C PRO A 140 6.63 -2.18 -17.73
N ALA A 141 7.79 -1.52 -17.61
CA ALA A 141 9.07 -2.12 -18.04
C ALA A 141 9.46 -3.35 -17.22
N GLU A 142 8.91 -3.49 -16.03
CA GLU A 142 9.18 -4.61 -15.13
C GLU A 142 8.00 -5.58 -15.01
N ALA A 143 6.90 -5.35 -15.70
CA ALA A 143 5.73 -6.25 -15.72
C ALA A 143 6.10 -7.63 -16.35
N PRO A 144 5.35 -8.71 -16.04
CA PRO A 144 4.13 -8.74 -15.23
C PRO A 144 4.40 -8.84 -13.71
N TYR A 145 3.34 -8.55 -12.91
CA TYR A 145 3.35 -8.65 -11.45
C TYR A 145 2.34 -9.68 -10.95
N ASP A 146 2.75 -10.49 -9.98
CA ASP A 146 1.88 -11.45 -9.32
C ASP A 146 0.91 -10.77 -8.35
N ALA A 147 1.35 -9.64 -7.77
CA ALA A 147 0.51 -8.83 -6.89
C ALA A 147 0.76 -7.33 -7.12
N ILE A 148 -0.31 -6.53 -7.03
CA ILE A 148 -0.25 -5.07 -7.08
C ILE A 148 -0.99 -4.50 -5.87
N LEU A 149 -0.31 -3.64 -5.10
CA LEU A 149 -0.90 -2.83 -4.03
C LEU A 149 -0.93 -1.37 -4.48
N ILE A 150 -2.10 -0.74 -4.43
CA ILE A 150 -2.19 0.72 -4.52
C ILE A 150 -2.43 1.25 -3.11
N GLU A 151 -1.45 2.02 -2.59
CA GLU A 151 -1.50 2.56 -1.22
C GLU A 151 -2.30 3.86 -1.15
N GLY A 152 -3.62 3.73 -1.21
CA GLY A 152 -4.56 4.86 -1.15
C GLY A 152 -5.89 4.53 -1.80
N ALA A 153 -6.80 5.50 -1.85
CA ALA A 153 -8.06 5.32 -2.53
C ALA A 153 -8.02 5.88 -3.97
N VAL A 154 -8.68 5.18 -4.89
CA VAL A 154 -8.79 5.57 -6.30
C VAL A 154 -10.25 5.58 -6.72
N HIS A 155 -10.65 6.51 -7.61
CA HIS A 155 -12.01 6.52 -8.15
C HIS A 155 -12.20 5.44 -9.22
N GLU A 156 -11.12 5.11 -9.93
CA GLU A 156 -11.08 4.06 -10.94
C GLU A 156 -9.68 3.43 -10.93
N ILE A 157 -9.60 2.12 -11.10
CA ILE A 157 -8.31 1.43 -11.26
C ILE A 157 -7.88 1.58 -12.73
N PRO A 158 -6.73 2.24 -13.01
CA PRO A 158 -6.26 2.44 -14.37
C PRO A 158 -6.06 1.12 -15.12
N ARG A 159 -6.54 1.08 -16.36
CA ARG A 159 -6.35 -0.09 -17.22
C ARG A 159 -4.87 -0.48 -17.34
N ALA A 160 -3.98 0.52 -17.39
CA ALA A 160 -2.54 0.31 -17.45
C ALA A 160 -1.99 -0.51 -16.26
N LEU A 161 -2.57 -0.41 -15.07
CA LEU A 161 -2.19 -1.22 -13.92
C LEU A 161 -2.75 -2.65 -14.02
N LEU A 162 -3.99 -2.80 -14.49
CA LEU A 162 -4.60 -4.12 -14.71
C LEU A 162 -3.86 -4.92 -15.78
N ASP A 163 -3.39 -4.26 -16.82
CA ASP A 163 -2.61 -4.89 -17.91
C ASP A 163 -1.25 -5.41 -17.42
N GLN A 164 -0.70 -4.81 -16.35
CA GLN A 164 0.56 -5.25 -15.72
C GLN A 164 0.40 -6.47 -14.80
N LEU A 165 -0.82 -6.93 -14.50
CA LEU A 165 -1.02 -8.17 -13.74
C LEU A 165 -0.62 -9.40 -14.55
N ALA A 166 0.08 -10.32 -13.90
CA ALA A 166 0.26 -11.67 -14.40
C ALA A 166 -1.08 -12.41 -14.49
N GLU A 167 -1.13 -13.52 -15.20
CA GLU A 167 -2.28 -14.46 -15.11
C GLU A 167 -2.32 -15.05 -13.68
N GLY A 168 -3.49 -15.06 -13.05
CA GLY A 168 -3.66 -15.36 -11.63
C GLY A 168 -3.23 -14.20 -10.69
N GLY A 169 -2.77 -13.07 -11.23
CA GLY A 169 -2.32 -11.91 -10.46
C GLY A 169 -3.45 -11.23 -9.72
N ARG A 170 -3.11 -10.58 -8.60
CA ARG A 170 -4.06 -9.95 -7.67
C ARG A 170 -3.71 -8.48 -7.48
N LEU A 171 -4.74 -7.61 -7.41
CA LEU A 171 -4.57 -6.19 -7.08
C LEU A 171 -5.50 -5.82 -5.93
N THR A 172 -4.99 -5.07 -4.95
CA THR A 172 -5.81 -4.48 -3.90
C THR A 172 -5.63 -2.97 -3.81
N THR A 173 -6.72 -2.30 -3.51
CA THR A 173 -6.82 -0.85 -3.28
C THR A 173 -8.09 -0.51 -2.53
N VAL A 174 -8.31 0.75 -2.22
CA VAL A 174 -9.59 1.28 -1.77
C VAL A 174 -10.27 2.00 -2.94
N MET A 175 -11.52 1.68 -3.22
CA MET A 175 -12.33 2.45 -4.15
C MET A 175 -12.90 3.66 -3.42
N ALA A 176 -12.58 4.87 -3.91
CA ALA A 176 -13.05 6.11 -3.32
C ALA A 176 -14.56 6.27 -3.51
N ALA A 177 -15.22 6.76 -2.46
CA ALA A 177 -16.64 7.12 -2.47
C ALA A 177 -16.84 8.65 -2.49
N PRO A 178 -18.06 9.14 -2.74
CA PRO A 178 -18.39 10.54 -2.59
C PRO A 178 -18.07 11.08 -1.19
N ALA A 179 -17.86 12.39 -1.08
CA ALA A 179 -17.56 13.04 0.20
C ALA A 179 -18.57 12.66 1.29
N GLY A 180 -18.07 12.29 2.47
CA GLY A 180 -18.88 11.87 3.61
C GLY A 180 -19.30 10.39 3.61
N VAL A 181 -18.88 9.62 2.61
CA VAL A 181 -19.12 8.16 2.54
C VAL A 181 -17.77 7.43 2.59
N LEU A 182 -17.72 6.32 3.33
CA LEU A 182 -16.53 5.47 3.35
C LEU A 182 -16.30 4.84 1.98
N GLY A 183 -15.04 4.77 1.57
CA GLY A 183 -14.63 3.97 0.43
C GLY A 183 -14.73 2.48 0.73
N VAL A 184 -14.51 1.66 -0.29
CA VAL A 184 -14.58 0.19 -0.18
C VAL A 184 -13.27 -0.41 -0.66
N ALA A 185 -12.58 -1.14 0.22
CA ALA A 185 -11.44 -1.94 -0.15
C ALA A 185 -11.86 -3.01 -1.16
N GLN A 186 -11.08 -3.19 -2.21
CA GLN A 186 -11.39 -4.10 -3.31
C GLN A 186 -10.21 -5.01 -3.62
N LEU A 187 -10.51 -6.26 -3.94
CA LEU A 187 -9.59 -7.19 -4.56
C LEU A 187 -10.01 -7.40 -6.02
N VAL A 188 -9.05 -7.24 -6.93
CA VAL A 188 -9.18 -7.60 -8.34
C VAL A 188 -8.27 -8.78 -8.63
N VAL A 189 -8.76 -9.75 -9.40
CA VAL A 189 -8.01 -10.93 -9.87
C VAL A 189 -8.06 -10.97 -11.39
N LYS A 190 -6.95 -11.37 -12.01
CA LYS A 190 -6.87 -11.60 -13.46
C LYS A 190 -6.89 -13.11 -13.73
N GLU A 191 -7.90 -13.56 -14.44
CA GLU A 191 -8.08 -14.97 -14.84
C GLU A 191 -8.56 -15.06 -16.28
N GLY A 192 -7.91 -15.91 -17.09
CA GLY A 192 -8.24 -16.08 -18.51
C GLY A 192 -8.10 -14.80 -19.33
N GLY A 193 -7.15 -13.93 -18.97
CA GLY A 193 -6.94 -12.62 -19.58
C GLY A 193 -7.96 -11.54 -19.20
N ALA A 194 -9.00 -11.86 -18.44
CA ALA A 194 -10.00 -10.91 -17.93
C ALA A 194 -9.74 -10.57 -16.47
N THR A 195 -10.20 -9.40 -16.03
CA THR A 195 -10.10 -8.98 -14.62
C THR A 195 -11.49 -8.94 -13.99
N SER A 196 -11.62 -9.48 -12.79
CA SER A 196 -12.83 -9.41 -11.97
C SER A 196 -12.53 -8.82 -10.60
N GLY A 197 -13.43 -7.98 -10.09
CA GLY A 197 -13.26 -7.30 -8.81
C GLY A 197 -14.33 -7.72 -7.80
N ARG A 198 -13.95 -7.83 -6.51
CA ARG A 198 -14.91 -8.03 -5.42
C ARG A 198 -14.62 -7.11 -4.24
N PRO A 199 -15.65 -6.60 -3.55
CA PRO A 199 -15.47 -5.81 -2.35
C PRO A 199 -14.94 -6.66 -1.19
N LEU A 200 -14.20 -6.00 -0.27
CA LEU A 200 -13.60 -6.63 0.90
C LEU A 200 -14.18 -6.08 2.20
N PHE A 201 -14.04 -4.77 2.41
CA PHE A 201 -14.47 -4.06 3.63
C PHE A 201 -14.50 -2.56 3.39
N ASP A 202 -15.22 -1.83 4.24
CA ASP A 202 -15.26 -0.37 4.20
C ASP A 202 -13.98 0.25 4.76
N ALA A 203 -13.46 1.30 4.11
CA ALA A 203 -12.23 1.97 4.50
C ALA A 203 -12.30 3.48 4.23
N GLY A 204 -11.85 4.28 5.22
CA GLY A 204 -11.88 5.75 5.16
C GLY A 204 -10.68 6.39 4.49
N THR A 205 -9.88 5.66 3.74
CA THR A 205 -8.61 6.12 3.15
C THR A 205 -8.82 7.28 2.17
N PRO A 206 -8.01 8.35 2.24
CA PRO A 206 -8.09 9.48 1.32
C PRO A 206 -7.77 9.10 -0.14
N ALA A 207 -8.45 9.80 -1.07
CA ALA A 207 -8.21 9.61 -2.49
C ALA A 207 -6.82 10.12 -2.91
N LEU A 208 -6.15 9.33 -3.75
CA LEU A 208 -4.85 9.68 -4.32
C LEU A 208 -5.01 10.74 -5.42
N PRO A 209 -4.14 11.77 -5.45
CA PRO A 209 -4.03 12.65 -6.60
C PRO A 209 -3.64 11.87 -7.86
N GLY A 210 -4.18 12.28 -9.00
CA GLY A 210 -3.91 11.63 -10.30
C GLY A 210 -4.88 10.50 -10.67
N PHE A 211 -5.67 9.99 -9.70
CA PHE A 211 -6.69 8.96 -9.93
C PHE A 211 -8.12 9.50 -9.92
N ALA A 212 -8.28 10.82 -10.01
CA ALA A 212 -9.60 11.43 -10.16
C ALA A 212 -10.17 11.08 -11.54
N PRO A 213 -11.48 10.77 -11.66
CA PRO A 213 -12.10 10.61 -12.96
C PRO A 213 -11.95 11.91 -13.75
N PRO A 214 -11.84 11.84 -15.09
CA PRO A 214 -11.87 13.04 -15.91
C PRO A 214 -13.15 13.83 -15.62
N PRO A 215 -13.10 15.18 -15.63
CA PRO A 215 -14.27 16.01 -15.36
C PRO A 215 -15.40 15.60 -16.29
N ARG A 216 -16.51 15.11 -15.72
CA ARG A 216 -17.73 14.85 -16.50
C ARG A 216 -18.40 16.18 -16.73
N PHE A 217 -18.62 16.56 -17.99
CA PHE A 217 -19.48 17.68 -18.33
C PHE A 217 -20.90 17.35 -17.81
N ALA A 218 -21.39 18.11 -16.84
CA ALA A 218 -22.79 18.11 -16.50
C ALA A 218 -23.47 19.07 -17.52
N PHE A 219 -24.36 18.52 -18.35
CA PHE A 219 -25.25 19.31 -19.19
C PHE A 219 -26.45 19.79 -18.36
#